data_9ca0c3581ca19a18f787cf44bf8b9aed
#
_entry.id   9ca0c3581ca19a18f787cf44bf8b9aed
#
_cell.length_a   1.000
_cell.length_b   1.000
_cell.length_c   1.000
_cell.angle_alpha   90.00
_cell.angle_beta   90.00
_cell.angle_gamma   90.00
#
_symmetry.space_group_name_H-M   'P 1'
#
loop_
_entity.id
_entity.type
_entity.pdbx_description
1 polymer ?
#
loop_
_entity_poly.entity_id
_entity_poly.type
_entity_poly.pdbx_seq_one_letter_code
_entity_poly.pdbx_strand_id
1 'polypeptide(L)'
;RLAERAGQDDMWVEANAAWLDQSIDRWIVSNLRTPTGRRDIRAAMKAVFESPLDRISLRKALGKVREGVDMENLIAANGDIGQARVLGGLAQLPERMVSELGDRLRYRFVVDAIEQDDDRVVVHPSLGEALEARTAIVALPPWLALRIRVTPPLAGWREDAVRRIGAGN
;
A
#
# COMPACT_ATOMS: atom_id res chain seq x y z
N ARG A 1 4.71 22.19 -10.01
CA ARG A 1 5.76 22.92 -9.25
C ARG A 1 5.95 22.41 -7.82
N LEU A 2 4.91 22.38 -6.95
CA LEU A 2 5.06 21.85 -5.56
C LEU A 2 5.40 20.35 -5.54
N ALA A 3 4.77 19.56 -6.41
CA ALA A 3 5.04 18.13 -6.52
C ALA A 3 6.46 17.84 -7.04
N GLU A 4 6.94 18.60 -8.00
CA GLU A 4 8.32 18.51 -8.51
C GLU A 4 9.32 18.84 -7.41
N ARG A 5 9.11 19.95 -6.69
CA ARG A 5 9.98 20.38 -5.61
C ARG A 5 10.03 19.37 -4.45
N ALA A 6 8.89 18.80 -4.09
CA ALA A 6 8.80 17.76 -3.08
C ALA A 6 9.51 16.43 -3.47
N GLY A 7 9.97 16.32 -4.70
CA GLY A 7 10.65 15.12 -5.19
C GLY A 7 12.11 15.32 -5.60
N GLN A 8 12.59 16.55 -5.63
CA GLN A 8 13.93 16.88 -6.13
C GLN A 8 14.78 17.69 -5.14
N ASP A 9 14.17 18.21 -4.06
CA ASP A 9 14.80 19.09 -3.11
C ASP A 9 14.63 18.57 -1.67
N ASP A 10 15.53 17.69 -1.26
CA ASP A 10 15.50 17.06 0.06
C ASP A 10 15.59 18.09 1.19
N MET A 11 16.38 19.16 1.01
CA MET A 11 16.50 20.24 2.01
C MET A 11 15.17 20.99 2.16
N TRP A 12 14.46 21.23 1.05
CA TRP A 12 13.13 21.83 1.11
C TRP A 12 12.13 20.91 1.79
N VAL A 13 12.21 19.60 1.51
CA VAL A 13 11.34 18.58 2.12
C VAL A 13 11.55 18.55 3.64
N GLU A 14 12.78 18.55 4.12
CA GLU A 14 13.08 18.61 5.54
C GLU A 14 12.59 19.90 6.20
N ALA A 15 12.88 21.04 5.59
CA ALA A 15 12.45 22.35 6.09
C ALA A 15 10.91 22.51 6.13
N ASN A 16 10.17 21.74 5.35
CA ASN A 16 8.72 21.79 5.26
C ASN A 16 8.03 20.49 5.75
N ALA A 17 8.73 19.66 6.51
CA ALA A 17 8.24 18.36 6.93
C ALA A 17 6.87 18.44 7.63
N ALA A 18 6.70 19.30 8.62
CA ALA A 18 5.46 19.47 9.36
C ALA A 18 4.28 19.92 8.45
N TRP A 19 4.56 20.74 7.44
CA TRP A 19 3.57 21.19 6.47
C TRP A 19 3.21 20.06 5.49
N LEU A 20 4.19 19.26 5.07
CA LEU A 20 3.99 18.11 4.18
C LEU A 20 3.27 16.95 4.87
N ASP A 21 3.42 16.81 6.18
CA ASP A 21 2.83 15.72 6.96
C ASP A 21 1.40 16.02 7.43
N GLN A 22 0.90 17.26 7.21
CA GLN A 22 -0.52 17.54 7.44
C GLN A 22 -1.40 16.71 6.53
N SER A 23 -2.64 16.43 6.96
CA SER A 23 -3.59 15.69 6.13
C SER A 23 -4.06 16.50 4.92
N ILE A 24 -4.42 15.79 3.84
CA ILE A 24 -5.03 16.41 2.65
C ILE A 24 -6.29 17.20 3.04
N ASP A 25 -7.12 16.63 3.92
CA ASP A 25 -8.35 17.30 4.32
C ASP A 25 -8.08 18.65 5.01
N ARG A 26 -7.09 18.70 5.89
CA ARG A 26 -6.66 19.96 6.53
C ARG A 26 -6.14 20.96 5.50
N TRP A 27 -5.34 20.50 4.54
CA TRP A 27 -4.83 21.35 3.47
C TRP A 27 -5.97 21.92 2.62
N ILE A 28 -6.96 21.10 2.24
CA ILE A 28 -8.14 21.52 1.47
C ILE A 28 -8.90 22.64 2.22
N VAL A 29 -9.16 22.44 3.51
CA VAL A 29 -9.88 23.43 4.32
C VAL A 29 -9.13 24.76 4.41
N SER A 30 -7.79 24.72 4.55
CA SER A 30 -6.97 25.92 4.71
C SER A 30 -6.70 26.68 3.41
N ASN A 31 -6.73 26.02 2.26
CA ASN A 31 -6.30 26.62 0.99
C ASN A 31 -7.47 26.88 0.01
N LEU A 32 -8.56 26.16 0.12
CA LEU A 32 -9.72 26.36 -0.76
C LEU A 32 -10.81 27.17 -0.08
N ARG A 33 -11.24 28.25 -0.73
CA ARG A 33 -12.21 29.18 -0.15
C ARG A 33 -13.67 28.78 -0.39
N THR A 34 -13.95 28.14 -1.53
CA THR A 34 -15.34 27.85 -1.93
C THR A 34 -15.77 26.45 -1.47
N PRO A 35 -17.02 26.28 -1.00
CA PRO A 35 -17.57 24.98 -0.64
C PRO A 35 -17.54 23.99 -1.82
N THR A 36 -17.88 24.45 -3.02
CA THR A 36 -17.86 23.63 -4.23
C THR A 36 -16.45 23.11 -4.53
N GLY A 37 -15.45 23.99 -4.55
CA GLY A 37 -14.06 23.57 -4.78
C GLY A 37 -13.56 22.57 -3.75
N ARG A 38 -13.92 22.76 -2.46
CA ARG A 38 -13.58 21.78 -1.42
C ARG A 38 -14.22 20.42 -1.68
N ARG A 39 -15.50 20.40 -2.10
CA ARG A 39 -16.22 19.16 -2.41
C ARG A 39 -15.60 18.44 -3.59
N ASP A 40 -15.31 19.15 -4.67
CA ASP A 40 -14.85 18.57 -5.92
C ASP A 40 -13.41 18.00 -5.78
N ILE A 41 -12.52 18.75 -5.11
CA ILE A 41 -11.17 18.23 -4.79
C ILE A 41 -11.22 17.05 -3.83
N ARG A 42 -12.12 17.06 -2.82
CA ARG A 42 -12.29 15.88 -1.96
C ARG A 42 -12.77 14.65 -2.73
N ALA A 43 -13.70 14.81 -3.67
CA ALA A 43 -14.17 13.71 -4.50
C ALA A 43 -13.05 13.13 -5.36
N ALA A 44 -12.28 13.99 -6.03
CA ALA A 44 -11.12 13.58 -6.83
C ALA A 44 -10.06 12.85 -5.98
N MET A 45 -9.69 13.42 -4.82
CA MET A 45 -8.70 12.79 -3.93
C MET A 45 -9.19 11.45 -3.37
N LYS A 46 -10.47 11.31 -3.04
CA LYS A 46 -11.03 10.02 -2.59
C LYS A 46 -10.95 8.95 -3.67
N ALA A 47 -11.19 9.31 -4.93
CA ALA A 47 -11.06 8.37 -6.06
C ALA A 47 -9.61 7.88 -6.25
N VAL A 48 -8.61 8.73 -5.95
CA VAL A 48 -7.19 8.37 -6.06
C VAL A 48 -6.71 7.48 -4.92
N PHE A 49 -7.12 7.80 -3.69
CA PHE A 49 -6.50 7.20 -2.50
C PHE A 49 -7.34 6.08 -1.88
N GLU A 50 -8.61 5.98 -2.23
CA GLU A 50 -9.53 4.98 -1.66
C GLU A 50 -9.47 4.89 -0.11
N SER A 51 -9.15 6.01 0.52
CA SER A 51 -8.91 6.11 1.96
C SER A 51 -9.40 7.45 2.50
N PRO A 52 -9.72 7.54 3.81
CA PRO A 52 -10.09 8.80 4.44
C PRO A 52 -8.99 9.86 4.29
N LEU A 53 -9.33 11.04 3.81
CA LEU A 53 -8.36 12.10 3.47
C LEU A 53 -7.70 12.74 4.69
N ASP A 54 -8.26 12.57 5.87
CA ASP A 54 -7.66 12.96 7.15
C ASP A 54 -6.48 12.07 7.55
N ARG A 55 -6.37 10.88 6.95
CA ARG A 55 -5.27 9.92 7.15
C ARG A 55 -4.19 9.96 6.09
N ILE A 56 -4.40 10.71 5.01
CA ILE A 56 -3.45 10.83 3.90
C ILE A 56 -2.69 12.15 4.03
N SER A 57 -1.36 12.08 4.08
CA SER A 57 -0.52 13.27 4.14
C SER A 57 -0.47 14.02 2.81
N LEU A 58 -0.24 15.33 2.87
CA LEU A 58 0.00 16.14 1.67
C LEU A 58 1.21 15.64 0.89
N ARG A 59 2.26 15.17 1.58
CA ARG A 59 3.43 14.51 0.97
C ARG A 59 3.05 13.38 0.04
N LYS A 60 2.17 12.48 0.51
CA LYS A 60 1.69 11.35 -0.30
C LYS A 60 0.88 11.81 -1.50
N ALA A 61 0.07 12.85 -1.34
CA ALA A 61 -0.70 13.44 -2.45
C ALA A 61 0.21 14.04 -3.52
N LEU A 62 1.23 14.80 -3.12
CA LEU A 62 2.21 15.38 -4.06
C LEU A 62 3.01 14.29 -4.78
N GLY A 63 3.31 13.18 -4.11
CA GLY A 63 3.92 11.99 -4.72
C GLY A 63 3.07 11.44 -5.86
N LYS A 64 1.76 11.29 -5.65
CA LYS A 64 0.83 10.81 -6.69
C LYS A 64 0.72 11.75 -7.89
N VAL A 65 0.68 13.06 -7.66
CA VAL A 65 0.72 14.04 -8.75
C VAL A 65 2.01 13.90 -9.57
N ARG A 66 3.12 13.61 -8.95
CA ARG A 66 4.41 13.36 -9.61
C ARG A 66 4.43 12.07 -10.43
N GLU A 67 3.71 11.05 -10.00
CA GLU A 67 3.53 9.79 -10.74
C GLU A 67 2.64 9.94 -11.99
N GLY A 68 2.22 11.16 -12.33
CA GLY A 68 1.45 11.45 -13.54
C GLY A 68 -0.08 11.42 -13.34
N VAL A 69 -0.55 11.48 -12.11
CA VAL A 69 -1.98 11.68 -11.85
C VAL A 69 -2.36 13.11 -12.24
N ASP A 70 -2.98 13.23 -13.41
CA ASP A 70 -3.52 14.51 -13.89
C ASP A 70 -4.80 14.85 -13.13
N MET A 71 -4.72 15.90 -12.31
CA MET A 71 -5.85 16.38 -11.52
C MET A 71 -7.02 16.87 -12.36
N GLU A 72 -6.77 17.42 -13.54
CA GLU A 72 -7.81 17.88 -14.44
C GLU A 72 -8.59 16.70 -15.01
N ASN A 73 -7.90 15.64 -15.41
CA ASN A 73 -8.50 14.40 -15.87
C ASN A 73 -9.26 13.68 -14.75
N LEU A 74 -8.76 13.71 -13.51
CA LEU A 74 -9.47 13.16 -12.37
C LEU A 74 -10.80 13.86 -12.08
N ILE A 75 -10.82 15.19 -12.20
CA ILE A 75 -12.03 15.98 -11.97
C ILE A 75 -13.00 15.85 -13.15
N ALA A 76 -12.49 15.82 -14.38
CA ALA A 76 -13.29 15.79 -15.61
C ALA A 76 -13.85 14.38 -15.93
N ALA A 77 -13.12 13.32 -15.64
CA ALA A 77 -13.44 11.96 -16.09
C ALA A 77 -14.22 11.09 -15.09
N ASN A 78 -14.85 11.68 -14.08
CA ASN A 78 -15.57 10.92 -13.05
C ASN A 78 -14.74 9.76 -12.42
N GLY A 79 -13.41 9.91 -12.37
CA GLY A 79 -12.52 8.96 -11.71
C GLY A 79 -12.07 7.76 -12.56
N ASP A 80 -12.29 7.78 -13.87
CA ASP A 80 -11.76 6.72 -14.74
C ASP A 80 -10.26 6.93 -15.01
N ILE A 81 -9.44 6.41 -14.11
CA ILE A 81 -7.96 6.48 -14.18
C ILE A 81 -7.41 5.33 -15.06
N GLY A 82 -8.23 4.35 -15.40
CA GLY A 82 -7.85 3.15 -16.12
C GLY A 82 -7.83 3.36 -17.64
N GLN A 83 -6.65 3.58 -18.22
CA GLN A 83 -6.49 3.68 -19.67
C GLN A 83 -6.60 2.34 -20.40
N ALA A 84 -6.50 1.22 -19.70
CA ALA A 84 -6.63 -0.11 -20.26
C ALA A 84 -7.21 -1.11 -19.26
N ARG A 85 -8.00 -2.06 -19.77
CA ARG A 85 -8.54 -3.19 -18.99
C ARG A 85 -8.10 -4.49 -19.63
N VAL A 86 -7.75 -5.48 -18.80
CA VAL A 86 -7.47 -6.84 -19.28
C VAL A 86 -8.77 -7.51 -19.64
N LEU A 87 -8.92 -7.93 -20.91
CA LEU A 87 -10.06 -8.70 -21.37
C LEU A 87 -10.14 -10.02 -20.59
N GLY A 88 -11.30 -10.31 -20.00
CA GLY A 88 -11.48 -11.47 -19.13
C GLY A 88 -11.04 -11.28 -17.66
N GLY A 89 -10.50 -10.10 -17.30
CA GLY A 89 -10.12 -9.76 -15.94
C GLY A 89 -8.70 -10.16 -15.55
N LEU A 90 -8.19 -9.55 -14.47
CA LEU A 90 -6.84 -9.79 -13.97
C LEU A 90 -6.65 -11.20 -13.36
N ALA A 91 -7.74 -11.91 -13.03
CA ALA A 91 -7.67 -13.25 -12.45
C ALA A 91 -6.94 -14.27 -13.37
N GLN A 92 -6.92 -14.02 -14.66
CA GLN A 92 -6.18 -14.86 -15.62
C GLN A 92 -4.68 -14.93 -15.33
N LEU A 93 -4.08 -13.88 -14.75
CA LEU A 93 -2.64 -13.87 -14.42
C LEU A 93 -2.31 -14.92 -13.35
N PRO A 94 -2.90 -14.88 -12.14
CA PRO A 94 -2.65 -15.90 -11.13
C PRO A 94 -3.09 -17.31 -11.60
N GLU A 95 -4.16 -17.45 -12.37
CA GLU A 95 -4.58 -18.74 -12.93
C GLU A 95 -3.50 -19.35 -13.83
N ARG A 96 -2.89 -18.55 -14.69
CA ARG A 96 -1.78 -18.99 -15.55
C ARG A 96 -0.54 -19.36 -14.71
N MET A 97 -0.18 -18.55 -13.72
CA MET A 97 0.92 -18.85 -12.81
C MET A 97 0.69 -20.15 -12.04
N VAL A 98 -0.53 -20.41 -11.57
CA VAL A 98 -0.93 -21.65 -10.92
C VAL A 98 -0.73 -22.84 -11.86
N SER A 99 -1.13 -22.71 -13.11
CA SER A 99 -0.95 -23.76 -14.14
C SER A 99 0.52 -24.09 -14.38
N GLU A 100 1.40 -23.10 -14.35
CA GLU A 100 2.86 -23.28 -14.51
C GLU A 100 3.54 -23.85 -13.26
N LEU A 101 3.03 -23.53 -12.06
CA LEU A 101 3.58 -24.03 -10.80
C LEU A 101 3.21 -25.50 -10.52
N GLY A 102 2.03 -25.94 -10.95
CA GLY A 102 1.56 -27.31 -10.79
C GLY A 102 1.65 -27.79 -9.34
N ASP A 103 2.27 -28.94 -9.11
CA ASP A 103 2.38 -29.57 -7.78
C ASP A 103 3.24 -28.81 -6.77
N ARG A 104 3.92 -27.75 -7.20
CA ARG A 104 4.65 -26.85 -6.28
C ARG A 104 3.71 -25.96 -5.46
N LEU A 105 2.45 -25.86 -5.84
CA LEU A 105 1.46 -25.05 -5.15
C LEU A 105 0.69 -25.90 -4.14
N ARG A 106 0.65 -25.44 -2.89
CA ARG A 106 -0.11 -26.08 -1.80
C ARG A 106 -1.26 -25.18 -1.38
N TYR A 107 -2.47 -25.65 -1.57
CA TYR A 107 -3.68 -25.00 -1.08
C TYR A 107 -4.03 -25.42 0.34
N ARG A 108 -4.82 -24.60 1.03
CA ARG A 108 -5.30 -24.87 2.39
C ARG A 108 -4.15 -25.02 3.39
N PHE A 109 -3.02 -24.41 3.10
CA PHE A 109 -1.84 -24.39 3.95
C PHE A 109 -1.82 -23.08 4.74
N VAL A 110 -2.56 -23.02 5.85
CA VAL A 110 -2.65 -21.83 6.71
C VAL A 110 -1.42 -21.80 7.61
N VAL A 111 -0.58 -20.80 7.44
CA VAL A 111 0.65 -20.64 8.20
C VAL A 111 0.36 -19.99 9.56
N ASP A 112 0.77 -20.66 10.64
CA ASP A 112 0.65 -20.21 12.03
C ASP A 112 1.95 -19.64 12.59
N ALA A 113 3.08 -20.25 12.23
CA ALA A 113 4.38 -19.81 12.71
C ALA A 113 5.46 -19.96 11.66
N ILE A 114 6.50 -19.13 11.78
CA ILE A 114 7.73 -19.20 11.01
C ILE A 114 8.89 -19.15 12.00
N GLU A 115 9.75 -20.15 11.97
CA GLU A 115 10.98 -20.21 12.74
C GLU A 115 12.15 -20.10 11.78
N GLN A 116 13.14 -19.27 12.10
CA GLN A 116 14.33 -19.13 11.27
C GLN A 116 15.60 -19.14 12.14
N ASP A 117 16.63 -19.72 11.60
CA ASP A 117 17.99 -19.61 12.09
C ASP A 117 18.90 -19.13 10.93
N ASP A 118 20.23 -19.23 11.10
CA ASP A 118 21.19 -18.77 10.11
C ASP A 118 21.19 -19.62 8.82
N ASP A 119 20.71 -20.86 8.89
CA ASP A 119 20.83 -21.84 7.82
C ASP A 119 19.50 -22.14 7.13
N ARG A 120 18.39 -22.00 7.83
CA ARG A 120 17.07 -22.45 7.36
C ARG A 120 15.90 -21.67 7.91
N VAL A 121 14.77 -21.84 7.26
CA VAL A 121 13.46 -21.37 7.69
C VAL A 121 12.51 -22.57 7.76
N VAL A 122 11.79 -22.69 8.86
CA VAL A 122 10.73 -23.71 9.05
C VAL A 122 9.38 -23.01 9.11
N VAL A 123 8.48 -23.37 8.21
CA VAL A 123 7.12 -22.82 8.13
C VAL A 123 6.15 -23.84 8.69
N HIS A 124 5.47 -23.48 9.79
CA HIS A 124 4.52 -24.33 10.50
C HIS A 124 3.09 -23.97 10.08
N PRO A 125 2.36 -24.91 9.46
CA PRO A 125 0.93 -24.75 9.24
C PRO A 125 0.13 -25.01 10.51
N SER A 126 -1.11 -24.51 10.57
CA SER A 126 -2.05 -24.84 11.65
C SER A 126 -2.44 -26.32 11.66
N LEU A 127 -2.38 -26.98 10.50
CA LEU A 127 -2.63 -28.42 10.34
C LEU A 127 -1.68 -28.98 9.28
N GLY A 128 -1.12 -30.17 9.55
CA GLY A 128 -0.25 -30.87 8.64
C GLY A 128 1.24 -30.73 8.98
N GLU A 129 2.09 -31.13 8.05
CA GLU A 129 3.54 -31.15 8.24
C GLU A 129 4.17 -29.78 7.95
N ALA A 130 5.18 -29.44 8.74
CA ALA A 130 5.98 -28.24 8.53
C ALA A 130 6.81 -28.35 7.23
N LEU A 131 7.11 -27.19 6.65
CA LEU A 131 7.98 -27.07 5.48
C LEU A 131 9.29 -26.42 5.87
N GLU A 132 10.38 -27.04 5.44
CA GLU A 132 11.73 -26.50 5.60
C GLU A 132 12.22 -25.94 4.27
N ALA A 133 12.87 -24.77 4.33
CA ALA A 133 13.45 -24.10 3.18
C ALA A 133 14.66 -23.25 3.59
N ARG A 134 15.49 -22.84 2.64
CA ARG A 134 16.57 -21.88 2.91
C ARG A 134 16.06 -20.45 3.10
N THR A 135 14.94 -20.13 2.49
CA THR A 135 14.38 -18.78 2.51
C THR A 135 12.86 -18.85 2.35
N ALA A 136 12.14 -17.97 3.02
CA ALA A 136 10.71 -17.79 2.84
C ALA A 136 10.38 -16.34 2.49
N ILE A 137 9.42 -16.14 1.59
CA ILE A 137 8.87 -14.83 1.25
C ILE A 137 7.43 -14.77 1.73
N VAL A 138 7.15 -13.84 2.65
CA VAL A 138 5.80 -13.60 3.15
C VAL A 138 5.14 -12.54 2.26
N ALA A 139 4.36 -12.98 1.28
CA ALA A 139 3.65 -12.12 0.32
C ALA A 139 2.18 -11.88 0.77
N LEU A 140 1.99 -11.54 2.03
CA LEU A 140 0.69 -11.22 2.62
C LEU A 140 0.57 -9.71 2.88
N PRO A 141 -0.65 -9.16 2.89
CA PRO A 141 -0.87 -7.83 3.42
C PRO A 141 -0.26 -7.70 4.83
N PRO A 142 0.43 -6.58 5.15
CA PRO A 142 1.18 -6.45 6.38
C PRO A 142 0.39 -6.79 7.66
N TRP A 143 -0.88 -6.36 7.73
CA TRP A 143 -1.76 -6.64 8.87
C TRP A 143 -2.15 -8.12 9.02
N LEU A 144 -2.13 -8.91 7.92
CA LEU A 144 -2.29 -10.37 7.98
C LEU A 144 -1.00 -11.06 8.39
N ALA A 145 0.15 -10.57 7.91
CA ALA A 145 1.46 -11.11 8.28
C ALA A 145 1.72 -11.04 9.79
N LEU A 146 1.18 -10.03 10.49
CA LEU A 146 1.27 -9.94 11.96
C LEU A 146 0.54 -11.05 12.72
N ARG A 147 -0.31 -11.82 12.07
CA ARG A 147 -0.96 -12.98 12.70
C ARG A 147 -0.06 -14.21 12.78
N ILE A 148 1.02 -14.21 12.00
CA ILE A 148 2.00 -15.30 11.98
C ILE A 148 3.01 -15.04 13.10
N ARG A 149 3.21 -16.03 13.96
CA ARG A 149 4.26 -16.00 14.99
C ARG A 149 5.61 -16.18 14.31
N VAL A 150 6.56 -15.27 14.54
CA VAL A 150 7.89 -15.33 13.96
C VAL A 150 8.91 -15.51 15.09
N THR A 151 9.81 -16.47 14.93
CA THR A 151 10.90 -16.76 15.86
C THR A 151 12.24 -16.74 15.08
N PRO A 152 13.23 -15.95 15.49
CA PRO A 152 13.15 -14.93 16.54
C PRO A 152 12.16 -13.80 16.18
N PRO A 153 11.61 -13.09 17.18
CA PRO A 153 10.59 -12.08 16.94
C PRO A 153 11.11 -10.97 16.06
N LEU A 154 10.21 -10.37 15.25
CA LEU A 154 10.54 -9.21 14.44
C LEU A 154 10.97 -8.04 15.33
N ALA A 155 11.89 -7.21 14.85
CA ALA A 155 12.28 -6.00 15.53
C ALA A 155 11.05 -5.11 15.83
N GLY A 156 10.92 -4.59 17.07
CA GLY A 156 9.73 -3.88 17.53
C GLY A 156 9.33 -2.70 16.62
N TRP A 157 10.30 -1.96 16.07
CA TRP A 157 10.02 -0.88 15.12
C TRP A 157 9.28 -1.36 13.85
N ARG A 158 9.57 -2.59 13.39
CA ARG A 158 8.94 -3.18 12.21
C ARG A 158 7.48 -3.56 12.51
N GLU A 159 7.22 -4.13 13.66
CA GLU A 159 5.88 -4.44 14.12
C GLU A 159 5.03 -3.16 14.28
N ASP A 160 5.60 -2.13 14.90
CA ASP A 160 4.95 -0.82 15.02
C ASP A 160 4.66 -0.17 13.68
N ALA A 161 5.60 -0.25 12.73
CA ALA A 161 5.39 0.26 11.38
C ALA A 161 4.22 -0.45 10.69
N VAL A 162 4.16 -1.79 10.77
CA VAL A 162 3.08 -2.58 10.18
C VAL A 162 1.73 -2.26 10.82
N ARG A 163 1.66 -2.06 12.14
CA ARG A 163 0.42 -1.67 12.85
C ARG A 163 -0.12 -0.32 12.40
N ARG A 164 0.75 0.59 11.91
CA ARG A 164 0.36 1.90 11.38
C ARG A 164 -0.10 1.85 9.93
N ILE A 165 0.27 0.80 9.19
CA ILE A 165 -0.20 0.61 7.82
C ILE A 165 -1.65 0.14 7.89
N GLY A 166 -2.57 1.03 7.55
CA GLY A 166 -3.98 0.67 7.43
C GLY A 166 -4.18 -0.35 6.31
N ALA A 167 -5.15 -1.25 6.49
CA ALA A 167 -5.68 -2.00 5.37
C ALA A 167 -6.29 -0.97 4.40
N GLY A 168 -5.79 -0.89 3.16
CA GLY A 168 -6.49 -0.16 2.11
C GLY A 168 -7.87 -0.80 1.94
N ASN A 169 -8.91 0.02 1.83
CA ASN A 169 -10.26 -0.45 1.52
C ASN A 169 -10.35 -0.76 0.03
#